data_4865470d5ef4ccf73f29ba1b6b3dab08
#
_entry.id   4865470d5ef4ccf73f29ba1b6b3dab08
#
_cell.length_a   1.000
_cell.length_b   1.000
_cell.length_c   1.000
_cell.angle_alpha   90.00
_cell.angle_beta   90.00
_cell.angle_gamma   90.00
#
_symmetry.space_group_name_H-M   'P 1'
#
loop_
_entity.id
_entity.type
_entity.pdbx_description
1 polymer ?
#
loop_
_entity_poly.entity_id
_entity_poly.type
_entity_poly.pdbx_seq_one_letter_code
_entity_poly.pdbx_strand_id
1 'polypeptide(L)'
;MLARIAALLRQAEGTDNPHEADAFMAAAQRLATATSIDLAVARSHSDQRTKAQMPVQRTITIGNAGSRGLRTYVQLFTVIAHANDVKCDVASNSTFVYAYGFPEDIDASHALYASLVMQMVKASQAYIESGAHRPTPTITARINFQLAFGARIGQRLVEAREEARREATNSRDSQPGTAIALRDKDLELRDFYRDTSQARGTWRATSATAGYSSAARRAGDRAGRKARLGPSPELANARSALPGNGRRGSGET
;
A
#
# COMPACT_ATOMS: atom_id res chain seq x y z
N MET A 1 8.89 11.98 8.64
CA MET A 1 7.57 11.80 8.02
C MET A 1 7.08 10.36 8.13
N LEU A 2 7.76 9.36 7.58
CA LEU A 2 7.39 7.93 7.72
C LEU A 2 7.11 7.53 9.18
N ALA A 3 7.86 8.09 10.15
CA ALA A 3 7.60 7.87 11.58
C ALA A 3 6.24 8.42 12.06
N ARG A 4 5.76 9.53 11.49
CA ARG A 4 4.43 10.10 11.78
C ARG A 4 3.32 9.28 11.15
N ILE A 5 3.49 8.86 9.89
CA ILE A 5 2.58 7.92 9.24
C ILE A 5 2.51 6.64 10.07
N ALA A 6 3.65 6.07 10.45
CA ALA A 6 3.71 4.88 11.29
C ALA A 6 3.08 5.10 12.69
N ALA A 7 3.15 6.32 13.25
CA ALA A 7 2.50 6.64 14.53
C ALA A 7 0.96 6.70 14.39
N LEU A 8 0.44 7.37 13.36
CA LEU A 8 -0.99 7.38 13.06
C LEU A 8 -1.53 5.96 12.81
N LEU A 9 -0.75 5.16 12.09
CA LEU A 9 -1.06 3.77 11.83
C LEU A 9 -1.12 2.95 13.14
N ARG A 10 -0.22 3.20 14.10
CA ARG A 10 -0.27 2.58 15.45
C ARG A 10 -1.49 3.01 16.26
N GLN A 11 -1.89 4.28 16.18
CA GLN A 11 -3.10 4.77 16.87
C GLN A 11 -4.36 4.11 16.30
N ALA A 12 -4.43 3.94 14.97
CA ALA A 12 -5.53 3.20 14.33
C ALA A 12 -5.62 1.74 14.80
N GLU A 13 -4.50 1.13 15.17
CA GLU A 13 -4.45 -0.24 15.71
C GLU A 13 -4.87 -0.34 17.17
N GLY A 14 -4.55 0.69 17.96
CA GLY A 14 -4.79 0.71 19.39
C GLY A 14 -6.24 1.02 19.77
N THR A 15 -7.09 1.47 18.85
CA THR A 15 -8.48 1.78 19.15
C THR A 15 -9.42 0.63 18.77
N ASP A 16 -10.37 0.34 19.65
CA ASP A 16 -11.45 -0.61 19.39
C ASP A 16 -12.63 0.04 18.64
N ASN A 17 -12.63 1.36 18.50
CA ASN A 17 -13.64 2.11 17.79
C ASN A 17 -13.37 2.12 16.27
N PRO A 18 -14.23 1.50 15.44
CA PRO A 18 -14.03 1.44 13.99
C PRO A 18 -14.01 2.83 13.33
N HIS A 19 -14.74 3.82 13.85
CA HIS A 19 -14.76 5.19 13.31
C HIS A 19 -13.44 5.93 13.57
N GLU A 20 -12.83 5.72 14.75
CA GLU A 20 -11.50 6.25 15.03
C GLU A 20 -10.42 5.59 14.18
N ALA A 21 -10.50 4.27 13.99
CA ALA A 21 -9.60 3.55 13.11
C ALA A 21 -9.68 4.07 11.66
N ASP A 22 -10.89 4.40 11.19
CA ASP A 22 -11.11 5.01 9.88
C ASP A 22 -10.53 6.43 9.80
N ALA A 23 -10.70 7.24 10.84
CA ALA A 23 -10.15 8.59 10.90
C ALA A 23 -8.61 8.57 10.88
N PHE A 24 -7.98 7.68 11.64
CA PHE A 24 -6.51 7.54 11.62
C PHE A 24 -5.98 7.02 10.28
N MET A 25 -6.72 6.14 9.61
CA MET A 25 -6.38 5.68 8.26
C MET A 25 -6.41 6.85 7.26
N ALA A 26 -7.51 7.59 7.24
CA ALA A 26 -7.64 8.76 6.39
C ALA A 26 -6.52 9.78 6.68
N ALA A 27 -6.20 10.01 7.96
CA ALA A 27 -5.11 10.91 8.36
C ALA A 27 -3.74 10.40 7.89
N ALA A 28 -3.45 9.10 7.96
CA ALA A 28 -2.20 8.53 7.46
C ALA A 28 -2.06 8.69 5.95
N GLN A 29 -3.12 8.43 5.20
CA GLN A 29 -3.14 8.62 3.74
C GLN A 29 -3.04 10.10 3.37
N ARG A 30 -3.78 10.98 4.06
CA ARG A 30 -3.68 12.43 3.87
C ARG A 30 -2.26 12.93 4.11
N LEU A 31 -1.60 12.47 5.17
CA LEU A 31 -0.22 12.86 5.46
C LEU A 31 0.75 12.37 4.37
N ALA A 32 0.59 11.15 3.86
CA ALA A 32 1.38 10.63 2.76
C ALA A 32 1.18 11.48 1.50
N THR A 33 -0.07 11.80 1.16
CA THR A 33 -0.43 12.63 0.00
C THR A 33 0.07 14.07 0.18
N ALA A 34 -0.14 14.69 1.35
CA ALA A 34 0.31 16.05 1.62
C ALA A 34 1.83 16.18 1.46
N THR A 35 2.58 15.21 1.96
CA THR A 35 4.04 15.24 1.78
C THR A 35 4.48 15.02 0.34
N SER A 36 3.79 14.16 -0.37
CA SER A 36 4.02 13.98 -1.82
C SER A 36 3.78 15.29 -2.58
N ILE A 37 2.77 16.08 -2.17
CA ILE A 37 2.47 17.41 -2.70
C ILE A 37 3.57 18.40 -2.32
N ASP A 38 3.93 18.49 -1.04
CA ASP A 38 4.97 19.42 -0.55
C ASP A 38 6.30 19.18 -1.26
N LEU A 39 6.69 17.92 -1.47
CA LEU A 39 7.90 17.57 -2.21
C LEU A 39 7.79 17.91 -3.68
N ALA A 40 6.62 17.78 -4.31
CA ALA A 40 6.41 18.19 -5.68
C ALA A 40 6.56 19.72 -5.84
N VAL A 41 5.98 20.48 -4.91
CA VAL A 41 6.10 21.95 -4.87
C VAL A 41 7.56 22.36 -4.61
N ALA A 42 8.24 21.76 -3.65
CA ALA A 42 9.64 22.03 -3.36
C ALA A 42 10.54 21.77 -4.58
N ARG A 43 10.28 20.70 -5.33
CA ARG A 43 11.00 20.40 -6.59
C ARG A 43 10.77 21.45 -7.68
N SER A 44 9.56 21.98 -7.81
CA SER A 44 9.26 23.01 -8.82
C SER A 44 9.96 24.33 -8.57
N HIS A 45 10.38 24.59 -7.32
CA HIS A 45 11.12 25.80 -6.92
C HIS A 45 12.64 25.61 -6.84
N SER A 46 13.15 24.40 -7.09
CA SER A 46 14.58 24.09 -7.00
C SER A 46 15.21 23.96 -8.38
N ASP A 47 16.20 24.78 -8.67
CA ASP A 47 17.01 24.71 -9.90
C ASP A 47 17.94 23.50 -9.93
N GLN A 48 18.21 22.88 -8.78
CA GLN A 48 19.06 21.68 -8.65
C GLN A 48 18.24 20.46 -8.28
N ARG A 49 17.96 19.61 -9.26
CA ARG A 49 17.35 18.29 -9.03
C ARG A 49 18.40 17.33 -8.49
N THR A 50 18.27 16.91 -7.23
CA THR A 50 19.08 15.83 -6.68
C THR A 50 18.52 14.46 -7.10
N LYS A 51 19.38 13.44 -7.21
CA LYS A 51 18.94 12.05 -7.53
C LYS A 51 17.85 11.51 -6.60
N ALA A 52 17.79 11.98 -5.35
CA ALA A 52 16.75 11.61 -4.38
C ALA A 52 15.36 12.17 -4.74
N GLN A 53 15.28 13.12 -5.66
CA GLN A 53 14.03 13.77 -6.07
C GLN A 53 13.51 13.28 -7.42
N MET A 54 14.16 12.30 -8.04
CA MET A 54 13.73 11.71 -9.32
C MET A 54 12.95 10.42 -9.10
N PRO A 55 12.04 10.07 -10.02
CA PRO A 55 11.41 8.76 -10.00
C PRO A 55 12.44 7.64 -10.07
N VAL A 56 12.15 6.54 -9.39
CA VAL A 56 12.99 5.34 -9.37
C VAL A 56 12.16 4.09 -9.64
N GLN A 57 12.84 3.02 -10.04
CA GLN A 57 12.27 1.68 -10.04
C GLN A 57 12.76 0.92 -8.81
N ARG A 58 11.83 0.28 -8.08
CA ARG A 58 12.16 -0.64 -6.97
C ARG A 58 11.44 -1.96 -7.14
N THR A 59 12.09 -3.04 -6.74
CA THR A 59 11.46 -4.37 -6.72
C THR A 59 10.86 -4.61 -5.35
N ILE A 60 9.55 -4.89 -5.32
CA ILE A 60 8.80 -5.21 -4.11
C ILE A 60 8.50 -6.71 -4.12
N THR A 61 9.06 -7.43 -3.17
CA THR A 61 8.82 -8.86 -3.01
C THR A 61 7.43 -9.08 -2.41
N ILE A 62 6.62 -9.89 -3.09
CA ILE A 62 5.26 -10.26 -2.65
C ILE A 62 5.28 -11.60 -1.90
N GLY A 63 6.07 -12.54 -2.38
CA GLY A 63 6.26 -13.83 -1.73
C GLY A 63 7.02 -14.84 -2.59
N ASN A 64 7.20 -16.04 -2.06
CA ASN A 64 7.97 -17.10 -2.72
C ASN A 64 7.16 -17.77 -3.85
N ALA A 65 7.86 -18.21 -4.89
CA ALA A 65 7.25 -18.96 -5.99
C ALA A 65 6.47 -20.17 -5.49
N GLY A 66 5.29 -20.40 -6.06
CA GLY A 66 4.41 -21.49 -5.66
C GLY A 66 3.55 -21.22 -4.42
N SER A 67 3.76 -20.12 -3.71
CA SER A 67 2.92 -19.75 -2.57
C SER A 67 1.48 -19.45 -3.00
N ARG A 68 0.52 -19.91 -2.20
CA ARG A 68 -0.90 -19.67 -2.45
C ARG A 68 -1.27 -18.21 -2.16
N GLY A 69 -2.15 -17.63 -2.99
CA GLY A 69 -2.67 -16.29 -2.76
C GLY A 69 -1.85 -15.14 -3.36
N LEU A 70 -0.69 -15.39 -3.96
CA LEU A 70 0.19 -14.34 -4.51
C LEU A 70 -0.56 -13.33 -5.39
N ARG A 71 -1.45 -13.81 -6.26
CA ARG A 71 -2.20 -12.91 -7.17
C ARG A 71 -3.11 -11.93 -6.44
N THR A 72 -3.74 -12.33 -5.33
CA THR A 72 -4.57 -11.43 -4.52
C THR A 72 -3.70 -10.46 -3.72
N TYR A 73 -2.50 -10.87 -3.32
CA TYR A 73 -1.53 -10.00 -2.64
C TYR A 73 -0.95 -8.95 -3.60
N VAL A 74 -0.57 -9.36 -4.81
CA VAL A 74 -0.19 -8.44 -5.89
C VAL A 74 -1.31 -7.42 -6.13
N GLN A 75 -2.56 -7.87 -6.22
CA GLN A 75 -3.69 -7.00 -6.48
C GLN A 75 -3.90 -5.99 -5.34
N LEU A 76 -3.72 -6.41 -4.08
CA LEU A 76 -3.73 -5.48 -2.94
C LEU A 76 -2.61 -4.44 -3.06
N PHE A 77 -1.37 -4.87 -3.39
CA PHE A 77 -0.27 -3.94 -3.59
C PHE A 77 -0.56 -2.95 -4.71
N THR A 78 -1.03 -3.40 -5.86
CA THR A 78 -1.28 -2.53 -7.02
C THR A 78 -2.35 -1.47 -6.76
N VAL A 79 -3.42 -1.78 -6.01
CA VAL A 79 -4.42 -0.76 -5.66
C VAL A 79 -3.89 0.27 -4.66
N ILE A 80 -3.01 -0.14 -3.73
CA ILE A 80 -2.32 0.77 -2.80
C ILE A 80 -1.34 1.66 -3.56
N ALA A 81 -0.53 1.08 -4.43
CA ALA A 81 0.43 1.77 -5.27
C ALA A 81 -0.25 2.83 -6.15
N HIS A 82 -1.37 2.46 -6.78
CA HIS A 82 -2.16 3.40 -7.59
C HIS A 82 -2.66 4.61 -6.78
N ALA A 83 -3.11 4.38 -5.55
CA ALA A 83 -3.55 5.44 -4.66
C ALA A 83 -2.42 6.39 -4.21
N ASN A 84 -1.16 5.98 -4.37
CA ASN A 84 0.03 6.76 -4.01
C ASN A 84 0.88 7.17 -5.23
N ASP A 85 0.31 7.27 -6.41
CA ASP A 85 1.00 7.67 -7.65
C ASP A 85 2.18 6.75 -8.03
N VAL A 86 2.10 5.47 -7.72
CA VAL A 86 3.11 4.48 -8.09
C VAL A 86 2.58 3.59 -9.22
N LYS A 87 3.32 3.50 -10.32
CA LYS A 87 3.04 2.57 -11.43
C LYS A 87 3.68 1.23 -11.15
N CYS A 88 3.07 0.15 -11.67
CA CYS A 88 3.49 -1.21 -11.37
C CYS A 88 3.55 -2.09 -12.61
N ASP A 89 4.64 -2.84 -12.75
CA ASP A 89 4.73 -4.03 -13.58
C ASP A 89 4.79 -5.26 -12.68
N VAL A 90 4.08 -6.30 -13.06
CA VAL A 90 3.97 -7.51 -12.25
C VAL A 90 4.72 -8.66 -12.89
N ALA A 91 5.55 -9.34 -12.12
CA ALA A 91 6.20 -10.57 -12.57
C ALA A 91 5.16 -11.62 -12.97
N SER A 92 5.42 -12.37 -14.03
CA SER A 92 4.49 -13.38 -14.57
C SER A 92 4.08 -14.44 -13.54
N ASN A 93 4.97 -14.78 -12.63
CA ASN A 93 4.74 -15.71 -11.51
C ASN A 93 4.16 -15.04 -10.25
N SER A 94 3.92 -13.71 -10.28
CA SER A 94 3.37 -12.92 -9.17
C SER A 94 4.22 -12.92 -7.89
N THR A 95 5.51 -13.23 -7.96
CA THR A 95 6.40 -13.25 -6.78
C THR A 95 6.90 -11.86 -6.38
N PHE A 96 6.94 -10.93 -7.33
CA PHE A 96 7.35 -9.55 -7.10
C PHE A 96 6.66 -8.59 -8.06
N VAL A 97 6.71 -7.32 -7.69
CA VAL A 97 6.23 -6.20 -8.47
C VAL A 97 7.37 -5.20 -8.65
N TYR A 98 7.56 -4.72 -9.86
CA TYR A 98 8.38 -3.55 -10.12
C TYR A 98 7.53 -2.30 -9.89
N ALA A 99 7.89 -1.52 -8.89
CA ALA A 99 7.24 -0.27 -8.53
C ALA A 99 8.03 0.91 -9.11
N TYR A 100 7.37 1.76 -9.88
CA TYR A 100 7.93 2.97 -10.49
C TYR A 100 7.26 4.17 -9.86
N GLY A 101 8.03 5.03 -9.23
CA GLY A 101 7.49 6.19 -8.52
C GLY A 101 8.58 7.00 -7.86
N PHE A 102 8.18 8.07 -7.20
CA PHE A 102 9.10 8.78 -6.33
C PHE A 102 9.40 7.94 -5.08
N PRO A 103 10.63 7.99 -4.54
CA PRO A 103 11.04 7.14 -3.42
C PRO A 103 10.06 7.13 -2.25
N GLU A 104 9.55 8.30 -1.87
CA GLU A 104 8.65 8.47 -0.73
C GLU A 104 7.27 7.85 -0.99
N ASP A 105 6.76 7.93 -2.22
CA ASP A 105 5.47 7.34 -2.60
C ASP A 105 5.56 5.81 -2.62
N ILE A 106 6.70 5.26 -3.07
CA ILE A 106 6.97 3.81 -3.03
C ILE A 106 7.09 3.34 -1.57
N ASP A 107 7.82 4.09 -0.72
CA ASP A 107 7.99 3.74 0.70
C ASP A 107 6.66 3.78 1.46
N ALA A 108 5.82 4.79 1.21
CA ALA A 108 4.47 4.87 1.76
C ALA A 108 3.60 3.69 1.31
N SER A 109 3.62 3.37 0.01
CA SER A 109 2.88 2.23 -0.54
C SER A 109 3.31 0.91 0.07
N HIS A 110 4.62 0.70 0.25
CA HIS A 110 5.16 -0.51 0.84
C HIS A 110 4.80 -0.66 2.32
N ALA A 111 4.87 0.44 3.09
CA ALA A 111 4.47 0.45 4.50
C ALA A 111 2.98 0.11 4.69
N LEU A 112 2.10 0.72 3.88
CA LEU A 112 0.67 0.43 3.87
C LEU A 112 0.40 -1.03 3.50
N TYR A 113 1.07 -1.53 2.46
CA TYR A 113 0.92 -2.91 2.02
C TYR A 113 1.31 -3.91 3.11
N ALA A 114 2.44 -3.72 3.77
CA ALA A 114 2.93 -4.62 4.81
C ALA A 114 1.90 -4.82 5.94
N SER A 115 1.23 -3.75 6.35
CA SER A 115 0.16 -3.82 7.34
C SER A 115 -1.11 -4.47 6.78
N LEU A 116 -1.59 -4.01 5.63
CA LEU A 116 -2.88 -4.44 5.08
C LEU A 116 -2.90 -5.88 4.60
N VAL A 117 -1.78 -6.42 4.09
CA VAL A 117 -1.72 -7.83 3.67
C VAL A 117 -1.89 -8.77 4.85
N MET A 118 -1.31 -8.44 6.01
CA MET A 118 -1.47 -9.24 7.23
C MET A 118 -2.92 -9.22 7.72
N GLN A 119 -3.56 -8.06 7.73
CA GLN A 119 -4.97 -7.92 8.11
C GLN A 119 -5.89 -8.68 7.15
N MET A 120 -5.66 -8.58 5.85
CA MET A 120 -6.41 -9.32 4.83
C MET A 120 -6.31 -10.83 5.04
N VAL A 121 -5.11 -11.34 5.29
CA VAL A 121 -4.86 -12.76 5.52
C VAL A 121 -5.57 -13.22 6.79
N LYS A 122 -5.37 -12.51 7.91
CA LYS A 122 -6.00 -12.82 9.21
C LYS A 122 -7.53 -12.79 9.12
N ALA A 123 -8.10 -11.75 8.53
CA ALA A 123 -9.55 -11.63 8.38
C ALA A 123 -10.14 -12.70 7.45
N SER A 124 -9.47 -13.03 6.35
CA SER A 124 -9.91 -14.09 5.44
C SER A 124 -9.82 -15.48 6.09
N GLN A 125 -8.79 -15.70 6.91
CA GLN A 125 -8.64 -16.95 7.65
C GLN A 125 -9.77 -17.11 8.68
N ALA A 126 -10.03 -16.10 9.49
CA ALA A 126 -11.12 -16.12 10.47
C ALA A 126 -12.50 -16.35 9.82
N TYR A 127 -12.75 -15.74 8.63
CA TYR A 127 -13.97 -15.98 7.86
C TYR A 127 -14.10 -17.45 7.42
N ILE A 128 -13.01 -18.09 7.01
CA ILE A 128 -13.02 -19.51 6.63
C ILE A 128 -13.24 -20.40 7.85
N GLU A 129 -12.54 -20.14 8.96
CA GLU A 129 -12.64 -20.92 10.22
C GLU A 129 -14.03 -20.84 10.84
N SER A 130 -14.72 -19.72 10.73
CA SER A 130 -16.11 -19.58 11.19
C SER A 130 -17.12 -20.46 10.45
N GLY A 131 -16.73 -21.06 9.32
CA GLY A 131 -17.63 -21.86 8.48
C GLY A 131 -18.66 -21.04 7.68
N ALA A 132 -18.69 -19.72 7.83
CA ALA A 132 -19.65 -18.82 7.16
C ALA A 132 -19.53 -18.79 5.62
N HIS A 133 -18.48 -19.38 5.08
CA HIS A 133 -18.28 -19.52 3.63
C HIS A 133 -19.11 -20.65 3.00
N ARG A 134 -19.61 -21.59 3.79
CA ARG A 134 -20.32 -22.78 3.29
C ARG A 134 -21.64 -22.41 2.61
N PRO A 135 -22.02 -23.07 1.51
CA PRO A 135 -21.39 -24.25 0.88
C PRO A 135 -20.26 -23.91 -0.12
N THR A 136 -19.83 -22.65 -0.25
CA THR A 136 -18.76 -22.25 -1.20
C THR A 136 -17.43 -22.95 -0.84
N PRO A 137 -16.70 -23.53 -1.83
CA PRO A 137 -15.39 -24.10 -1.58
C PRO A 137 -14.42 -23.07 -0.97
N THR A 138 -13.61 -23.50 0.00
CA THR A 138 -12.69 -22.65 0.78
C THR A 138 -11.79 -21.75 -0.10
N ILE A 139 -11.24 -22.30 -1.19
CA ILE A 139 -10.34 -21.56 -2.10
C ILE A 139 -11.12 -20.42 -2.77
N THR A 140 -12.30 -20.72 -3.31
CA THR A 140 -13.20 -19.75 -3.95
C THR A 140 -13.61 -18.66 -2.99
N ALA A 141 -14.02 -19.03 -1.77
CA ALA A 141 -14.44 -18.11 -0.74
C ALA A 141 -13.29 -17.18 -0.33
N ARG A 142 -12.09 -17.72 -0.11
CA ARG A 142 -10.89 -16.94 0.25
C ARG A 142 -10.52 -15.93 -0.85
N ILE A 143 -10.48 -16.35 -2.10
CA ILE A 143 -10.17 -15.46 -3.24
C ILE A 143 -11.21 -14.33 -3.32
N ASN A 144 -12.50 -14.66 -3.29
CA ASN A 144 -13.57 -13.64 -3.36
C ASN A 144 -13.52 -12.66 -2.18
N PHE A 145 -13.21 -13.14 -0.97
CA PHE A 145 -13.03 -12.30 0.21
C PHE A 145 -11.86 -11.33 0.02
N GLN A 146 -10.69 -11.83 -0.35
CA GLN A 146 -9.47 -11.03 -0.49
C GLN A 146 -9.58 -10.00 -1.62
N LEU A 147 -10.24 -10.37 -2.73
CA LEU A 147 -10.53 -9.44 -3.83
C LEU A 147 -11.42 -8.27 -3.39
N ALA A 148 -12.48 -8.56 -2.64
CA ALA A 148 -13.38 -7.52 -2.15
C ALA A 148 -12.74 -6.65 -1.06
N PHE A 149 -11.93 -7.25 -0.18
CA PHE A 149 -11.12 -6.51 0.79
C PHE A 149 -10.19 -5.51 0.07
N GLY A 150 -9.39 -5.98 -0.89
CA GLY A 150 -8.48 -5.12 -1.65
C GLY A 150 -9.19 -4.00 -2.41
N ALA A 151 -10.32 -4.30 -3.06
CA ALA A 151 -11.13 -3.29 -3.75
C ALA A 151 -11.63 -2.19 -2.79
N ARG A 152 -12.10 -2.57 -1.60
CA ARG A 152 -12.53 -1.60 -0.57
C ARG A 152 -11.37 -0.74 -0.07
N ILE A 153 -10.21 -1.34 0.19
CA ILE A 153 -9.00 -0.60 0.57
C ILE A 153 -8.62 0.41 -0.51
N GLY A 154 -8.54 -0.03 -1.78
CA GLY A 154 -8.23 0.87 -2.89
C GLY A 154 -9.17 2.06 -2.97
N GLN A 155 -10.49 1.83 -2.85
CA GLN A 155 -11.49 2.89 -2.84
C GLN A 155 -11.23 3.91 -1.71
N ARG A 156 -11.04 3.45 -0.48
CA ARG A 156 -10.80 4.33 0.68
C ARG A 156 -9.52 5.17 0.54
N LEU A 157 -8.45 4.57 0.02
CA LEU A 157 -7.18 5.28 -0.18
C LEU A 157 -7.29 6.34 -1.28
N VAL A 158 -7.98 6.04 -2.38
CA VAL A 158 -8.22 6.99 -3.48
C VAL A 158 -9.07 8.16 -2.99
N GLU A 159 -10.17 7.89 -2.26
CA GLU A 159 -11.03 8.94 -1.68
C GLU A 159 -10.23 9.89 -0.77
N ALA A 160 -9.41 9.33 0.14
CA ALA A 160 -8.57 10.13 1.05
C ALA A 160 -7.49 10.95 0.30
N ARG A 161 -6.90 10.37 -0.78
CA ARG A 161 -5.95 11.09 -1.64
C ARG A 161 -6.60 12.26 -2.37
N GLU A 162 -7.75 12.03 -2.97
CA GLU A 162 -8.47 13.07 -3.73
C GLU A 162 -8.92 14.21 -2.82
N GLU A 163 -9.35 13.89 -1.59
CA GLU A 163 -9.67 14.90 -0.59
C GLU A 163 -8.42 15.73 -0.24
N ALA A 164 -7.28 15.09 0.08
CA ALA A 164 -6.04 15.79 0.39
C ALA A 164 -5.54 16.67 -0.79
N ARG A 165 -5.67 16.19 -2.04
CA ARG A 165 -5.33 16.98 -3.23
C ARG A 165 -6.25 18.19 -3.39
N ARG A 166 -7.55 18.03 -3.17
CA ARG A 166 -8.51 19.14 -3.22
C ARG A 166 -8.23 20.18 -2.13
N GLU A 167 -7.96 19.74 -0.90
CA GLU A 167 -7.57 20.62 0.19
C GLU A 167 -6.31 21.43 -0.16
N ALA A 168 -5.27 20.77 -0.69
CA ALA A 168 -4.03 21.42 -1.04
C ALA A 168 -4.15 22.42 -2.21
N THR A 169 -5.08 22.21 -3.14
CA THR A 169 -5.27 23.11 -4.29
C THR A 169 -6.26 24.24 -4.02
N ASN A 170 -7.21 24.05 -3.09
CA ASN A 170 -8.29 24.99 -2.81
C ASN A 170 -8.10 25.81 -1.52
N SER A 171 -7.11 25.47 -0.68
CA SER A 171 -6.84 26.21 0.54
C SER A 171 -6.37 27.64 0.22
N ARG A 172 -6.76 28.63 1.05
CA ARG A 172 -6.29 30.03 0.93
C ARG A 172 -4.77 30.15 1.09
N ASP A 173 -4.16 29.17 1.75
CA ASP A 173 -2.71 29.05 1.97
C ASP A 173 -2.02 28.20 0.89
N SER A 174 -2.73 27.78 -0.19
CA SER A 174 -2.14 26.99 -1.25
C SER A 174 -1.07 27.84 -1.96
N GLN A 175 0.12 27.27 -2.05
CA GLN A 175 1.22 27.94 -2.76
C GLN A 175 0.85 28.11 -4.24
N PRO A 176 1.08 29.29 -4.81
CA PRO A 176 0.91 29.49 -6.24
C PRO A 176 1.75 28.44 -7.01
N GLY A 177 1.12 27.69 -7.89
CA GLY A 177 1.82 26.67 -8.68
C GLY A 177 1.67 25.22 -8.19
N THR A 178 1.00 24.94 -7.06
CA THR A 178 0.78 23.57 -6.56
C THR A 178 0.16 22.66 -7.63
N ALA A 179 -0.86 23.13 -8.36
CA ALA A 179 -1.49 22.35 -9.42
C ALA A 179 -0.53 22.06 -10.58
N ILE A 180 0.34 23.02 -10.91
CA ILE A 180 1.38 22.85 -11.94
C ILE A 180 2.42 21.84 -11.48
N ALA A 181 2.91 21.96 -10.23
CA ALA A 181 3.89 21.04 -9.66
C ALA A 181 3.40 19.59 -9.63
N LEU A 182 2.11 19.38 -9.31
CA LEU A 182 1.49 18.05 -9.34
C LEU A 182 1.39 17.50 -10.77
N ARG A 183 1.03 18.33 -11.73
CA ARG A 183 0.99 17.94 -13.13
C ARG A 183 2.38 17.57 -13.66
N ASP A 184 3.39 18.35 -13.33
CA ASP A 184 4.78 18.09 -13.73
C ASP A 184 5.29 16.79 -13.11
N LYS A 185 4.98 16.54 -11.84
CA LYS A 185 5.24 15.26 -11.17
C LYS A 185 4.61 14.08 -11.92
N ASP A 186 3.34 14.19 -12.30
CA ASP A 186 2.62 13.13 -13.02
C ASP A 186 3.21 12.90 -14.42
N LEU A 187 3.66 13.95 -15.13
CA LEU A 187 4.32 13.85 -16.41
C LEU A 187 5.69 13.18 -16.29
N GLU A 188 6.51 13.63 -15.34
CA GLU A 188 7.84 13.06 -15.09
C GLU A 188 7.78 11.57 -14.77
N LEU A 189 6.82 11.15 -13.92
CA LEU A 189 6.60 9.74 -13.63
C LEU A 189 6.13 8.96 -14.87
N ARG A 190 5.27 9.55 -15.69
CA ARG A 190 4.79 8.91 -16.92
C ARG A 190 5.93 8.68 -17.90
N ASP A 191 6.77 9.68 -18.10
CA ASP A 191 7.92 9.60 -18.99
C ASP A 191 8.95 8.60 -18.49
N PHE A 192 9.29 8.67 -17.20
CA PHE A 192 10.18 7.68 -16.57
C PHE A 192 9.67 6.24 -16.72
N TYR A 193 8.37 6.02 -16.48
CA TYR A 193 7.76 4.69 -16.62
C TYR A 193 7.83 4.21 -18.08
N ARG A 194 7.47 5.05 -19.05
CA ARG A 194 7.52 4.71 -20.46
C ARG A 194 8.94 4.31 -20.90
N ASP A 195 9.95 5.03 -20.41
CA ASP A 195 11.34 4.84 -20.84
C ASP A 195 12.03 3.67 -20.11
N THR A 196 11.53 3.31 -18.91
CA THR A 196 12.16 2.31 -18.05
C THR A 196 11.43 0.96 -18.05
N SER A 197 10.10 0.96 -18.22
CA SER A 197 9.30 -0.28 -18.18
C SER A 197 9.66 -1.22 -19.33
N GLN A 198 9.92 -2.47 -18.99
CA GLN A 198 10.19 -3.55 -19.93
C GLN A 198 9.00 -4.51 -20.09
N ALA A 199 7.83 -4.15 -19.54
CA ALA A 199 6.64 -4.98 -19.63
C ALA A 199 6.22 -5.20 -21.09
N ARG A 200 6.06 -6.47 -21.50
CA ARG A 200 5.68 -6.87 -22.87
C ARG A 200 4.25 -7.37 -22.97
N GLY A 201 3.50 -7.37 -21.87
CA GLY A 201 2.13 -7.90 -21.84
C GLY A 201 1.32 -7.32 -20.71
N THR A 202 0.07 -7.77 -20.63
CA THR A 202 -0.84 -7.37 -19.55
C THR A 202 -0.92 -8.46 -18.51
N TRP A 203 -0.58 -8.12 -17.26
CA TRP A 203 -0.84 -9.01 -16.14
C TRP A 203 -2.35 -9.13 -15.90
N ARG A 204 -2.85 -10.36 -15.90
CA ARG A 204 -4.26 -10.62 -15.62
C ARG A 204 -4.44 -10.83 -14.13
N ALA A 205 -5.18 -9.92 -13.52
CA ALA A 205 -5.65 -10.09 -12.16
C ALA A 205 -6.37 -11.45 -12.00
N THR A 206 -6.31 -11.99 -10.78
CA THR A 206 -7.11 -13.18 -10.49
C THR A 206 -8.60 -12.85 -10.67
N SER A 207 -9.21 -13.38 -11.69
CA SER A 207 -10.65 -13.64 -11.63
C SER A 207 -10.83 -14.97 -10.90
N ALA A 208 -11.87 -15.10 -10.10
CA ALA A 208 -12.16 -16.36 -9.46
C ALA A 208 -12.51 -17.38 -10.54
N THR A 209 -11.51 -18.06 -11.12
CA THR A 209 -11.68 -19.22 -11.98
C THR A 209 -12.47 -20.34 -11.28
N ALA A 210 -12.58 -20.24 -9.95
CA ALA A 210 -13.30 -21.16 -9.09
C ALA A 210 -14.73 -20.70 -8.75
N GLY A 211 -15.30 -19.70 -9.45
CA GLY A 211 -16.67 -19.25 -9.25
C GLY A 211 -16.80 -17.98 -8.37
N TYR A 212 -18.01 -17.47 -8.31
CA TYR A 212 -18.39 -16.24 -7.59
C TYR A 212 -19.08 -16.56 -6.28
N SER A 213 -18.66 -15.88 -5.18
CA SER A 213 -19.32 -15.97 -3.87
C SER A 213 -19.68 -14.57 -3.37
N SER A 214 -20.96 -14.20 -3.48
CA SER A 214 -21.46 -12.92 -2.98
C SER A 214 -21.31 -12.77 -1.46
N ALA A 215 -21.47 -13.86 -0.72
CA ALA A 215 -21.30 -13.89 0.74
C ALA A 215 -19.85 -13.57 1.14
N ALA A 216 -18.88 -14.23 0.49
CA ALA A 216 -17.47 -13.99 0.73
C ALA A 216 -17.06 -12.56 0.35
N ARG A 217 -17.58 -12.03 -0.77
CA ARG A 217 -17.31 -10.65 -1.19
C ARG A 217 -17.88 -9.63 -0.20
N ARG A 218 -19.12 -9.83 0.29
CA ARG A 218 -19.68 -8.96 1.32
C ARG A 218 -18.88 -9.02 2.62
N ALA A 219 -18.40 -10.19 3.01
CA ALA A 219 -17.55 -10.34 4.19
C ALA A 219 -16.19 -9.65 4.01
N GLY A 220 -15.55 -9.79 2.85
CA GLY A 220 -14.30 -9.11 2.52
C GLY A 220 -14.45 -7.59 2.45
N ASP A 221 -15.53 -7.08 1.86
CA ASP A 221 -15.84 -5.65 1.84
C ASP A 221 -16.03 -5.08 3.26
N ARG A 222 -16.79 -5.78 4.12
CA ARG A 222 -16.92 -5.38 5.53
C ARG A 222 -15.59 -5.38 6.27
N ALA A 223 -14.75 -6.39 6.03
CA ALA A 223 -13.42 -6.46 6.64
C ALA A 223 -12.52 -5.33 6.12
N GLY A 224 -12.58 -5.00 4.83
CA GLY A 224 -11.87 -3.87 4.24
C GLY A 224 -12.34 -2.51 4.77
N ARG A 225 -13.60 -2.34 5.12
CA ARG A 225 -14.11 -1.15 5.85
C ARG A 225 -13.52 -1.06 7.26
N LYS A 226 -13.36 -2.18 7.94
CA LYS A 226 -12.83 -2.26 9.31
C LYS A 226 -11.32 -2.40 9.38
N ALA A 227 -10.65 -2.47 8.23
CA ALA A 227 -9.21 -2.63 8.19
C ALA A 227 -8.50 -1.43 8.82
N ARG A 228 -7.52 -1.72 9.67
CA ARG A 228 -6.68 -0.76 10.36
C ARG A 228 -5.37 -0.61 9.60
N LEU A 229 -4.79 0.56 9.59
CA LEU A 229 -3.50 0.80 8.95
C LEU A 229 -2.42 1.01 10.02
N GLY A 230 -1.58 -0.01 10.19
CA GLY A 230 -0.47 0.05 11.12
C GLY A 230 0.29 -1.27 11.26
N PRO A 231 1.55 -1.28 11.74
CA PRO A 231 2.32 -2.51 11.96
C PRO A 231 1.64 -3.36 13.03
N SER A 232 1.43 -4.64 12.72
CA SER A 232 0.99 -5.63 13.70
C SER A 232 1.97 -5.73 14.87
N PRO A 233 1.51 -5.96 16.11
CA PRO A 233 2.37 -6.24 17.25
C PRO A 233 3.38 -7.37 17.01
N GLU A 234 3.04 -8.29 16.11
CA GLU A 234 3.88 -9.42 15.69
C GLU A 234 5.13 -8.97 14.92
N LEU A 235 5.06 -7.86 14.15
CA LEU A 235 6.23 -7.29 13.48
C LEU A 235 7.17 -6.55 14.45
N ALA A 236 6.65 -5.98 15.50
CA ALA A 236 7.45 -5.39 16.58
C ALA A 236 8.22 -6.49 17.34
N ASN A 237 7.59 -7.62 17.62
CA ASN A 237 8.22 -8.78 18.27
C ASN A 237 9.26 -9.48 17.36
N ALA A 238 9.03 -9.56 16.05
CA ALA A 238 9.99 -10.13 15.11
C ALA A 238 11.27 -9.29 15.00
N ARG A 239 11.20 -7.97 15.13
CA ARG A 239 12.39 -7.09 15.18
C ARG A 239 13.16 -7.21 16.48
N SER A 240 12.49 -7.50 17.60
CA SER A 240 13.15 -7.74 18.90
C SER A 240 13.79 -9.12 19.00
N ALA A 241 13.41 -10.07 18.13
CA ALA A 241 13.93 -11.43 18.10
C ALA A 241 15.15 -11.61 17.16
N LEU A 242 15.59 -10.58 16.45
CA LEU A 242 16.84 -10.64 15.71
C LEU A 242 18.02 -10.55 16.68
N PRO A 243 18.91 -11.56 16.75
CA PRO A 243 20.05 -11.53 17.63
C PRO A 243 20.96 -10.36 17.23
N GLY A 244 21.15 -9.45 18.16
CA GLY A 244 22.08 -8.35 18.03
C GLY A 244 23.48 -8.90 17.70
N ASN A 245 24.06 -8.39 16.63
CA ASN A 245 25.42 -8.71 16.20
C ASN A 245 26.40 -8.32 17.33
N GLY A 246 26.73 -9.30 18.17
CA GLY A 246 27.65 -9.12 19.29
C GLY A 246 29.01 -8.67 18.77
N ARG A 247 29.36 -7.42 19.03
CA ARG A 247 30.73 -6.94 18.96
C ARG A 247 31.59 -7.85 19.82
N ARG A 248 32.45 -8.63 19.18
CA ARG A 248 33.59 -9.25 19.85
C ARG A 248 34.56 -8.14 20.24
N GLY A 249 34.53 -7.80 21.50
CA GLY A 249 35.60 -7.03 22.11
C GLY A 249 36.88 -7.81 22.08
N SER A 250 37.87 -7.31 21.39
CA SER A 250 39.27 -7.67 21.56
C SER A 250 39.72 -7.17 22.91
N GLY A 251 40.04 -8.10 23.82
CA GLY A 251 40.77 -7.86 25.07
C GLY A 251 42.18 -8.35 24.91
N GLU A 252 43.11 -7.40 24.83
CA GLU A 252 44.53 -7.64 25.09
C GLU A 252 44.77 -7.98 26.57
N THR A 253 45.48 -8.97 26.82
CA THR A 253 46.76 -9.01 27.59
C THR A 253 47.37 -10.40 27.43
#